data_0eeeccc2d983b3add56eb75ac5127373
#
_entry.id   0eeeccc2d983b3add56eb75ac5127373
#
_cell.length_a   1.000
_cell.length_b   1.000
_cell.length_c   1.000
_cell.angle_alpha   90.00
_cell.angle_beta   90.00
_cell.angle_gamma   90.00
#
_symmetry.space_group_name_H-M   'P 1'
#
loop_
_entity.id
_entity.type
_entity.pdbx_description
1 polymer ?
#
loop_
_entity_poly.entity_id
_entity_poly.type
_entity_poly.pdbx_seq_one_letter_code
_entity_poly.pdbx_strand_id
1 'polypeptide(L)'
;MKTAIALLKTTAVAALASFMLAALAAGSDTAQSIAQPATPAPGAGLPPPPAPLDVPKPGPSTNAPYAPLPILPGGVVIPLYPPGSPFLRMERIREPEQYNMSRDVPGRINSIVNIHNPSIEVHTVERGFNTGAAVILAAGGGHNTLNVGSEAADFVPFFYNYGVNTVILRNRLRRDGYNPQTDEVNDALQAIRLVRAYAREWRIDPNKIGIMGFSAGAELAAAAAVAFVDFDKNGGPDDRLAGISSRPDFAGIIYPGPSPFAPNRTPPPIPRNVPPAFITCGGSGDRVHAVWAIEYFTAMLAISVPNVEMHIYGNGRHPGDPLSDGSHMTGGLTDRNNTPFGSWQFRFIDWFRDLGFLQKPGVETKAAKDVAAFVQQAGAAQR
;
A
#
# COMPACT_ATOMS: atom_id res chain seq x y z
N MET A 1 -46.63 -13.99 41.16
CA MET A 1 -45.92 -14.74 40.13
C MET A 1 -44.52 -14.17 39.90
N LYS A 2 -43.70 -14.00 40.93
CA LYS A 2 -42.31 -13.48 40.84
C LYS A 2 -41.36 -14.09 41.90
N THR A 3 -41.56 -15.40 42.28
CA THR A 3 -40.73 -16.00 43.33
C THR A 3 -40.33 -17.47 43.02
N ALA A 4 -40.32 -17.91 41.75
CA ALA A 4 -40.02 -19.31 41.43
C ALA A 4 -38.87 -19.52 40.40
N ILE A 5 -38.03 -18.49 40.13
CA ILE A 5 -36.93 -18.62 39.14
C ILE A 5 -35.53 -18.51 39.77
N ALA A 6 -35.43 -18.36 41.06
CA ALA A 6 -34.11 -18.16 41.72
C ALA A 6 -33.48 -19.42 42.34
N LEU A 7 -34.06 -20.62 42.17
CA LEU A 7 -33.58 -21.82 42.87
C LEU A 7 -33.05 -22.93 41.97
N LEU A 8 -32.81 -22.69 40.69
CA LEU A 8 -32.34 -23.71 39.75
C LEU A 8 -30.93 -23.43 39.14
N LYS A 9 -30.17 -22.49 39.66
CA LYS A 9 -28.83 -22.16 39.14
C LYS A 9 -27.66 -22.48 40.09
N THR A 10 -27.89 -23.08 41.24
CA THR A 10 -26.84 -23.35 42.24
C THR A 10 -26.47 -24.81 42.42
N THR A 11 -27.09 -25.77 41.72
CA THR A 11 -26.79 -27.20 41.84
C THR A 11 -26.01 -27.83 40.72
N ALA A 12 -25.62 -27.08 39.65
CA ALA A 12 -24.88 -27.61 38.52
C ALA A 12 -23.37 -27.36 38.56
N VAL A 13 -22.83 -26.61 39.51
CA VAL A 13 -21.39 -26.30 39.61
C VAL A 13 -20.63 -27.17 40.60
N ALA A 14 -21.31 -27.86 41.49
CA ALA A 14 -20.66 -28.71 42.51
C ALA A 14 -20.36 -30.17 42.04
N ALA A 15 -20.84 -30.61 40.87
CA ALA A 15 -20.67 -31.99 40.41
C ALA A 15 -19.48 -32.18 39.43
N LEU A 16 -18.83 -31.14 38.95
CA LEU A 16 -17.67 -31.22 38.03
C LEU A 16 -16.29 -31.14 38.73
N ALA A 17 -16.24 -30.80 40.01
CA ALA A 17 -14.97 -30.65 40.72
C ALA A 17 -14.52 -31.94 41.46
N SER A 18 -15.34 -32.99 41.52
CA SER A 18 -15.01 -34.25 42.25
C SER A 18 -14.52 -35.39 41.33
N PHE A 19 -14.43 -35.23 40.02
CA PHE A 19 -13.97 -36.27 39.12
C PHE A 19 -12.52 -36.13 38.62
N MET A 20 -11.80 -35.07 39.04
CA MET A 20 -10.41 -34.87 38.64
C MET A 20 -9.35 -35.10 39.72
N LEU A 21 -9.74 -35.63 40.88
CA LEU A 21 -8.79 -35.86 42.00
C LEU A 21 -8.56 -37.34 42.34
N ALA A 22 -9.02 -38.31 41.52
CA ALA A 22 -8.88 -39.75 41.83
C ALA A 22 -7.99 -40.51 40.84
N ALA A 23 -7.19 -39.82 39.98
CA ALA A 23 -6.30 -40.48 39.00
C ALA A 23 -4.80 -40.18 39.20
N LEU A 24 -4.37 -39.75 40.37
CA LEU A 24 -2.95 -39.43 40.67
C LEU A 24 -2.41 -40.22 41.90
N ALA A 25 -2.70 -41.49 42.00
CA ALA A 25 -2.04 -42.34 43.02
C ALA A 25 -2.00 -43.81 42.56
N ALA A 26 -1.20 -44.16 41.56
CA ALA A 26 -0.59 -45.48 41.39
C ALA A 26 0.31 -45.46 40.13
N GLY A 27 1.61 -45.46 40.31
CA GLY A 27 2.59 -45.59 39.22
C GLY A 27 3.95 -45.04 39.57
N SER A 28 4.55 -45.51 40.66
CA SER A 28 6.01 -45.51 40.80
C SER A 28 6.53 -46.64 39.95
N ASP A 29 7.28 -46.36 38.86
CA ASP A 29 8.46 -47.12 38.50
C ASP A 29 9.22 -46.52 37.34
N THR A 30 10.51 -46.30 37.61
CA THR A 30 11.64 -46.21 36.68
C THR A 30 11.52 -45.26 35.48
N ALA A 31 11.69 -43.97 35.74
CA ALA A 31 12.10 -43.04 34.70
C ALA A 31 13.56 -43.35 34.30
N GLN A 32 13.75 -44.11 33.25
CA GLN A 32 14.98 -44.07 32.46
C GLN A 32 15.07 -42.62 31.90
N SER A 33 16.04 -41.87 32.39
CA SER A 33 16.45 -40.59 31.83
C SER A 33 16.90 -40.79 30.39
N ILE A 34 16.00 -40.62 29.44
CA ILE A 34 16.36 -40.43 28.05
C ILE A 34 16.97 -39.00 28.05
N ALA A 35 18.29 -38.93 27.97
CA ALA A 35 19.01 -37.69 27.75
C ALA A 35 18.41 -37.03 26.50
N GLN A 36 17.65 -35.97 26.67
CA GLN A 36 17.24 -35.12 25.54
C GLN A 36 18.50 -34.63 24.85
N PRO A 37 18.62 -34.77 23.51
CA PRO A 37 19.72 -34.17 22.80
C PRO A 37 19.73 -32.68 23.15
N ALA A 38 20.88 -32.18 23.61
CA ALA A 38 21.07 -30.79 23.93
C ALA A 38 20.60 -29.95 22.73
N THR A 39 19.57 -29.11 22.94
CA THR A 39 19.13 -28.17 21.94
C THR A 39 20.33 -27.29 21.61
N PRO A 40 20.79 -27.20 20.35
CA PRO A 40 21.90 -26.32 20.00
C PRO A 40 21.59 -24.91 20.49
N ALA A 41 22.58 -24.23 21.05
CA ALA A 41 22.40 -22.84 21.45
C ALA A 41 21.84 -22.03 20.28
N PRO A 42 20.82 -21.16 20.48
CA PRO A 42 20.26 -20.35 19.41
C PRO A 42 21.39 -19.57 18.71
N GLY A 43 21.53 -19.76 17.41
CA GLY A 43 22.59 -19.10 16.61
C GLY A 43 23.83 -19.95 16.31
N ALA A 44 23.99 -21.14 16.88
CA ALA A 44 25.10 -22.04 16.52
C ALA A 44 24.90 -22.55 15.08
N GLY A 45 25.83 -22.17 14.18
CA GLY A 45 25.80 -22.59 12.77
C GLY A 45 25.12 -21.63 11.79
N LEU A 46 24.56 -20.51 12.26
CA LEU A 46 24.10 -19.46 11.37
C LEU A 46 25.28 -18.64 10.86
N PRO A 47 25.29 -18.22 9.58
CA PRO A 47 26.27 -17.26 9.08
C PRO A 47 26.16 -15.96 9.87
N PRO A 48 27.24 -15.19 10.03
CA PRO A 48 27.17 -13.90 10.68
C PRO A 48 26.15 -13.00 9.92
N PRO A 49 25.40 -12.15 10.65
CA PRO A 49 24.47 -11.23 10.01
C PRO A 49 25.23 -10.34 9.02
N PRO A 50 24.61 -9.97 7.88
CA PRO A 50 25.25 -9.05 6.94
C PRO A 50 25.55 -7.73 7.63
N ALA A 51 26.62 -7.05 7.19
CA ALA A 51 26.95 -5.72 7.68
C ALA A 51 25.77 -4.75 7.48
N PRO A 52 25.54 -3.79 8.39
CA PRO A 52 24.53 -2.77 8.20
C PRO A 52 24.74 -2.04 6.88
N LEU A 53 23.65 -1.76 6.16
CA LEU A 53 23.71 -0.95 4.97
C LEU A 53 24.05 0.50 5.36
N ASP A 54 24.97 1.09 4.63
CA ASP A 54 25.27 2.52 4.76
C ASP A 54 24.14 3.37 4.16
N VAL A 55 24.10 4.65 4.57
CA VAL A 55 23.27 5.64 3.89
C VAL A 55 23.67 5.68 2.42
N PRO A 56 22.72 5.55 1.47
CA PRO A 56 23.02 5.66 0.05
C PRO A 56 23.74 6.98 -0.24
N LYS A 57 24.91 6.91 -0.84
CA LYS A 57 25.71 8.09 -1.20
C LYS A 57 25.51 8.39 -2.68
N PRO A 58 25.41 9.69 -3.05
CA PRO A 58 25.42 10.03 -4.46
C PRO A 58 26.72 9.52 -5.10
N GLY A 59 26.59 9.06 -6.33
CA GLY A 59 27.74 8.74 -7.17
C GLY A 59 28.64 9.96 -7.42
N PRO A 60 29.73 9.80 -8.15
CA PRO A 60 30.59 10.92 -8.50
C PRO A 60 29.78 12.00 -9.20
N SER A 61 30.10 13.28 -8.92
CA SER A 61 29.45 14.43 -9.57
C SER A 61 29.63 14.33 -11.07
N THR A 62 28.54 14.09 -11.78
CA THR A 62 28.49 14.02 -13.24
C THR A 62 27.50 15.05 -13.76
N ASN A 63 27.49 15.31 -15.06
CA ASN A 63 26.45 16.12 -15.69
C ASN A 63 25.13 15.36 -15.89
N ALA A 64 25.07 14.09 -15.50
CA ALA A 64 23.87 13.27 -15.57
C ALA A 64 22.88 13.60 -14.44
N PRO A 65 21.58 13.29 -14.62
CA PRO A 65 20.61 13.31 -13.54
C PRO A 65 21.06 12.42 -12.37
N TYR A 66 20.67 12.79 -11.15
CA TYR A 66 20.88 11.95 -9.96
C TYR A 66 20.24 10.58 -10.17
N ALA A 67 20.99 9.52 -9.93
CA ALA A 67 20.53 8.14 -10.02
C ALA A 67 20.36 7.59 -8.60
N PRO A 68 19.12 7.46 -8.09
CA PRO A 68 18.89 6.97 -6.73
C PRO A 68 19.22 5.47 -6.63
N LEU A 69 19.71 5.07 -5.47
CA LEU A 69 19.93 3.67 -5.13
C LEU A 69 18.61 3.00 -4.69
N PRO A 70 18.49 1.67 -4.83
CA PRO A 70 17.33 0.94 -4.32
C PRO A 70 17.12 1.17 -2.82
N ILE A 71 15.85 1.28 -2.40
CA ILE A 71 15.45 1.31 -0.98
C ILE A 71 15.63 -0.07 -0.36
N LEU A 72 15.32 -1.10 -1.12
CA LEU A 72 15.50 -2.50 -0.72
C LEU A 72 16.44 -3.22 -1.68
N PRO A 73 17.24 -4.18 -1.16
CA PRO A 73 18.09 -5.00 -2.02
C PRO A 73 17.29 -5.70 -3.14
N GLY A 74 17.86 -5.74 -4.33
CA GLY A 74 17.23 -6.39 -5.49
C GLY A 74 16.21 -5.54 -6.23
N GLY A 75 15.88 -4.33 -5.75
CA GLY A 75 15.03 -3.38 -6.46
C GLY A 75 15.65 -2.86 -7.75
N VAL A 76 14.83 -2.74 -8.79
CA VAL A 76 15.22 -2.13 -10.07
C VAL A 76 14.71 -0.69 -10.12
N VAL A 77 15.61 0.28 -10.08
CA VAL A 77 15.24 1.71 -10.08
C VAL A 77 15.25 2.28 -11.48
N ILE A 78 14.14 2.92 -11.87
CA ILE A 78 13.95 3.54 -13.19
C ILE A 78 13.39 4.96 -13.02
N PRO A 79 14.04 5.98 -13.59
CA PRO A 79 13.48 7.33 -13.64
C PRO A 79 12.15 7.37 -14.39
N LEU A 80 11.20 8.18 -13.90
CA LEU A 80 9.88 8.32 -14.54
C LEU A 80 9.94 9.01 -15.90
N TYR A 81 10.84 9.95 -16.03
CA TYR A 81 10.94 10.81 -17.22
C TYR A 81 12.30 10.70 -17.88
N PRO A 82 12.36 10.77 -19.23
CA PRO A 82 13.64 10.85 -19.92
C PRO A 82 14.36 12.15 -19.59
N PRO A 83 15.70 12.17 -19.66
CA PRO A 83 16.48 13.40 -19.54
C PRO A 83 16.00 14.45 -20.56
N GLY A 84 15.82 15.69 -20.08
CA GLY A 84 15.32 16.79 -20.93
C GLY A 84 13.79 16.89 -21.00
N SER A 85 13.06 16.02 -20.31
CA SER A 85 11.59 16.12 -20.22
C SER A 85 11.16 17.49 -19.68
N PRO A 86 10.11 18.12 -20.24
CA PRO A 86 9.55 19.39 -19.75
C PRO A 86 8.93 19.25 -18.34
N PHE A 87 8.73 18.04 -17.85
CA PHE A 87 8.25 17.75 -16.50
C PHE A 87 9.37 17.80 -15.45
N LEU A 88 10.64 17.88 -15.86
CA LEU A 88 11.80 17.97 -14.97
C LEU A 88 12.33 19.39 -14.85
N ARG A 89 12.73 19.77 -13.66
CA ARG A 89 13.53 20.98 -13.42
C ARG A 89 15.00 20.66 -13.62
N MET A 90 15.50 20.91 -14.84
CA MET A 90 16.84 20.50 -15.26
C MET A 90 17.95 21.08 -14.39
N GLU A 91 17.73 22.23 -13.75
CA GLU A 91 18.65 22.84 -12.81
C GLU A 91 18.79 22.06 -11.49
N ARG A 92 17.79 21.23 -11.16
CA ARG A 92 17.73 20.48 -9.90
C ARG A 92 17.90 18.96 -10.04
N ILE A 93 17.81 18.38 -11.20
CA ILE A 93 17.82 16.92 -11.40
C ILE A 93 19.12 16.24 -10.97
N ARG A 94 20.17 17.00 -10.67
CA ARG A 94 21.45 16.49 -10.17
C ARG A 94 21.54 16.49 -8.65
N GLU A 95 20.59 17.18 -7.97
CA GLU A 95 20.58 17.22 -6.52
C GLU A 95 20.30 15.83 -5.96
N PRO A 96 21.11 15.36 -5.00
CA PRO A 96 20.90 14.04 -4.42
C PRO A 96 19.69 14.01 -3.51
N GLU A 97 18.98 12.89 -3.51
CA GLU A 97 17.98 12.58 -2.51
C GLU A 97 18.61 12.60 -1.11
N GLN A 98 17.81 12.94 -0.10
CA GLN A 98 18.24 12.91 1.31
C GLN A 98 17.41 11.85 2.03
N TYR A 99 18.12 11.00 2.77
CA TYR A 99 17.55 9.84 3.44
C TYR A 99 17.52 10.02 4.95
N ASN A 100 16.36 9.79 5.55
CA ASN A 100 16.24 9.65 7.00
C ASN A 100 16.34 8.16 7.35
N MET A 101 17.45 7.77 7.96
CA MET A 101 17.72 6.39 8.33
C MET A 101 17.08 6.04 9.66
N SER A 102 16.63 4.79 9.81
CA SER A 102 16.17 4.25 11.08
C SER A 102 17.30 4.24 12.11
N ARG A 103 16.97 4.61 13.34
CA ARG A 103 17.90 4.48 14.47
C ARG A 103 17.89 3.06 15.05
N ASP A 104 16.78 2.36 14.88
CA ASP A 104 16.51 1.07 15.51
C ASP A 104 16.82 -0.12 14.59
N VAL A 105 16.76 0.10 13.26
CA VAL A 105 17.00 -0.94 12.26
C VAL A 105 18.11 -0.49 11.32
N PRO A 106 19.31 -1.07 11.47
CA PRO A 106 20.44 -0.73 10.61
C PRO A 106 20.14 -0.90 9.13
N GLY A 107 20.51 0.09 8.32
CA GLY A 107 20.32 0.08 6.88
C GLY A 107 18.89 0.39 6.40
N ARG A 108 17.93 0.52 7.30
CA ARG A 108 16.54 0.85 6.94
C ARG A 108 16.39 2.34 6.66
N ILE A 109 15.85 2.66 5.50
CA ILE A 109 15.42 4.01 5.15
C ILE A 109 13.98 4.20 5.67
N ASN A 110 13.77 5.17 6.56
CA ASN A 110 12.44 5.53 7.04
C ASN A 110 11.72 6.45 6.05
N SER A 111 12.42 7.48 5.58
CA SER A 111 11.82 8.45 4.66
C SER A 111 12.85 9.12 3.74
N ILE A 112 12.35 9.71 2.65
CA ILE A 112 13.15 10.36 1.60
C ILE A 112 12.60 11.75 1.35
N VAL A 113 13.49 12.71 1.08
CA VAL A 113 13.18 14.07 0.64
C VAL A 113 14.16 14.52 -0.45
N ASN A 114 13.95 15.72 -1.01
CA ASN A 114 14.78 16.30 -2.06
C ASN A 114 14.77 15.45 -3.34
N ILE A 115 13.57 15.12 -3.80
CA ILE A 115 13.36 14.27 -4.99
C ILE A 115 13.14 15.19 -6.20
N HIS A 116 14.11 15.26 -7.11
CA HIS A 116 14.05 16.06 -8.33
C HIS A 116 14.14 15.25 -9.60
N ASN A 117 14.58 13.99 -9.51
CA ASN A 117 14.53 13.01 -10.57
C ASN A 117 13.61 11.86 -10.13
N PRO A 118 12.26 12.05 -10.19
CA PRO A 118 11.32 11.07 -9.66
C PRO A 118 11.47 9.72 -10.37
N SER A 119 11.25 8.65 -9.63
CA SER A 119 11.55 7.29 -10.09
C SER A 119 10.59 6.26 -9.52
N ILE A 120 10.63 5.06 -10.08
CA ILE A 120 10.04 3.86 -9.50
C ILE A 120 11.13 2.86 -9.13
N GLU A 121 10.87 2.08 -8.09
CA GLU A 121 11.68 0.93 -7.70
C GLU A 121 10.82 -0.34 -7.76
N VAL A 122 11.19 -1.28 -8.61
CA VAL A 122 10.39 -2.46 -8.94
C VAL A 122 10.93 -3.69 -8.23
N HIS A 123 10.04 -4.40 -7.56
CA HIS A 123 10.29 -5.69 -6.90
C HIS A 123 9.35 -6.75 -7.50
N THR A 124 9.89 -7.68 -8.26
CA THR A 124 9.12 -8.71 -8.92
C THR A 124 9.06 -9.99 -8.13
N VAL A 125 7.95 -10.71 -8.30
CA VAL A 125 7.73 -12.04 -7.71
C VAL A 125 8.32 -13.12 -8.62
N GLU A 126 8.80 -14.21 -8.02
CA GLU A 126 9.29 -15.37 -8.73
C GLU A 126 8.21 -15.99 -9.65
N ARG A 127 8.65 -16.53 -10.78
CA ARG A 127 7.76 -17.03 -11.84
C ARG A 127 6.72 -18.05 -11.36
N GLY A 128 7.06 -18.88 -10.37
CA GLY A 128 6.24 -20.03 -9.98
C GLY A 128 4.89 -19.68 -9.35
N PHE A 129 4.79 -18.52 -8.69
CA PHE A 129 3.56 -18.09 -8.02
C PHE A 129 3.15 -16.62 -8.29
N ASN A 130 3.80 -15.98 -9.26
CA ASN A 130 3.48 -14.63 -9.70
C ASN A 130 2.06 -14.57 -10.31
N THR A 131 1.19 -13.78 -9.74
CA THR A 131 -0.19 -13.55 -10.22
C THR A 131 -0.26 -12.60 -11.40
N GLY A 132 0.83 -11.92 -11.71
CA GLY A 132 0.88 -10.82 -12.66
C GLY A 132 0.36 -9.49 -12.12
N ALA A 133 -0.29 -9.47 -10.97
CA ALA A 133 -0.72 -8.21 -10.37
C ALA A 133 0.48 -7.38 -9.89
N ALA A 134 0.36 -6.05 -10.02
CA ALA A 134 1.34 -5.10 -9.52
C ALA A 134 0.66 -3.97 -8.75
N VAL A 135 1.20 -3.64 -7.57
CA VAL A 135 0.76 -2.53 -6.73
C VAL A 135 1.85 -1.47 -6.71
N ILE A 136 1.54 -0.27 -7.21
CA ILE A 136 2.39 0.90 -7.08
C ILE A 136 2.10 1.53 -5.71
N LEU A 137 3.12 1.64 -4.86
CA LEU A 137 3.01 2.13 -3.50
C LEU A 137 3.43 3.60 -3.45
N ALA A 138 2.47 4.48 -3.18
CA ALA A 138 2.65 5.91 -2.99
C ALA A 138 2.65 6.23 -1.49
N ALA A 139 3.82 6.43 -0.91
CA ALA A 139 3.97 6.70 0.51
C ALA A 139 3.42 8.09 0.90
N GLY A 140 2.97 8.21 2.14
CA GLY A 140 2.54 9.48 2.72
C GLY A 140 3.71 10.29 3.31
N GLY A 141 3.35 11.30 4.08
CA GLY A 141 4.28 12.23 4.72
C GLY A 141 3.89 13.71 4.52
N GLY A 142 2.61 13.98 4.24
CA GLY A 142 2.05 15.32 4.13
C GLY A 142 2.63 16.16 2.99
N HIS A 143 3.10 15.53 1.92
CA HIS A 143 3.86 16.15 0.81
C HIS A 143 5.15 16.86 1.26
N ASN A 144 5.64 16.55 2.46
CA ASN A 144 6.89 17.07 3.01
C ASN A 144 8.01 16.02 3.06
N THR A 145 7.65 14.75 2.99
CA THR A 145 8.55 13.61 2.96
C THR A 145 7.83 12.41 2.34
N LEU A 146 8.56 11.39 1.94
CA LEU A 146 7.98 10.08 1.61
C LEU A 146 8.36 9.07 2.69
N ASN A 147 7.38 8.57 3.45
CA ASN A 147 7.57 7.58 4.51
C ASN A 147 7.76 6.17 3.93
N VAL A 148 8.71 6.02 3.04
CA VAL A 148 8.93 4.80 2.25
C VAL A 148 9.21 3.55 3.09
N GLY A 149 9.70 3.71 4.32
CA GLY A 149 9.96 2.57 5.21
C GLY A 149 8.68 1.81 5.53
N SER A 150 7.72 2.47 6.19
CA SER A 150 6.50 1.85 6.70
C SER A 150 5.39 1.74 5.66
N GLU A 151 5.36 2.64 4.68
CA GLU A 151 4.26 2.73 3.71
C GLU A 151 4.64 2.25 2.29
N ALA A 152 5.86 1.71 2.14
CA ALA A 152 6.29 1.07 0.90
C ALA A 152 7.15 -0.17 1.17
N ALA A 153 8.35 -0.03 1.76
CA ALA A 153 9.30 -1.13 1.93
C ALA A 153 8.73 -2.31 2.74
N ASP A 154 7.97 -2.03 3.80
CA ASP A 154 7.33 -3.08 4.62
C ASP A 154 6.25 -3.86 3.85
N PHE A 155 5.65 -3.26 2.82
CA PHE A 155 4.65 -3.93 1.99
C PHE A 155 5.25 -4.85 0.93
N VAL A 156 6.53 -4.70 0.57
CA VAL A 156 7.17 -5.56 -0.43
C VAL A 156 7.09 -7.04 -0.02
N PRO A 157 7.56 -7.47 1.16
CA PRO A 157 7.42 -8.86 1.58
C PRO A 157 5.97 -9.26 1.84
N PHE A 158 5.11 -8.34 2.28
CA PHE A 158 3.69 -8.63 2.46
C PHE A 158 3.04 -9.03 1.14
N PHE A 159 3.14 -8.22 0.10
CA PHE A 159 2.56 -8.51 -1.21
C PHE A 159 3.25 -9.68 -1.92
N TYR A 160 4.56 -9.83 -1.74
CA TYR A 160 5.30 -10.97 -2.27
C TYR A 160 4.68 -12.30 -1.85
N ASN A 161 4.26 -12.44 -0.58
CA ASN A 161 3.62 -13.65 -0.05
C ASN A 161 2.27 -13.99 -0.71
N TYR A 162 1.66 -13.04 -1.42
CA TYR A 162 0.43 -13.23 -2.20
C TYR A 162 0.68 -13.30 -3.71
N GLY A 163 1.93 -13.35 -4.13
CA GLY A 163 2.29 -13.41 -5.55
C GLY A 163 2.09 -12.08 -6.29
N VAL A 164 2.09 -10.95 -5.58
CA VAL A 164 1.85 -9.61 -6.13
C VAL A 164 3.16 -8.84 -6.22
N ASN A 165 3.48 -8.33 -7.40
CA ASN A 165 4.64 -7.48 -7.63
C ASN A 165 4.43 -6.12 -6.97
N THR A 166 5.49 -5.52 -6.45
CA THR A 166 5.42 -4.19 -5.83
C THR A 166 6.33 -3.20 -6.53
N VAL A 167 5.87 -1.96 -6.58
CA VAL A 167 6.60 -0.85 -7.18
C VAL A 167 6.56 0.31 -6.21
N ILE A 168 7.69 0.74 -5.70
CA ILE A 168 7.79 1.89 -4.80
C ILE A 168 7.90 3.16 -5.65
N LEU A 169 6.97 4.08 -5.48
CA LEU A 169 6.98 5.38 -6.14
C LEU A 169 7.80 6.39 -5.32
N ARG A 170 8.76 7.03 -5.96
CA ARG A 170 9.47 8.20 -5.46
C ARG A 170 8.99 9.42 -6.23
N ASN A 171 7.85 9.97 -5.82
CA ASN A 171 7.31 11.19 -6.41
C ASN A 171 7.98 12.44 -5.85
N ARG A 172 7.89 13.52 -6.60
CA ARG A 172 8.31 14.85 -6.17
C ARG A 172 7.47 15.34 -5.00
N LEU A 173 7.91 16.37 -4.28
CA LEU A 173 7.29 16.82 -3.03
C LEU A 173 7.00 18.33 -3.03
N ARG A 174 5.87 18.73 -2.44
CA ARG A 174 5.52 20.13 -2.22
C ARG A 174 6.60 20.90 -1.45
N ARG A 175 7.21 20.28 -0.45
CA ARG A 175 8.33 20.92 0.31
C ARG A 175 9.47 21.37 -0.60
N ASP A 176 9.68 20.67 -1.71
CA ASP A 176 10.75 20.92 -2.67
C ASP A 176 10.30 21.84 -3.81
N GLY A 177 9.09 22.45 -3.66
CA GLY A 177 8.52 23.44 -4.57
C GLY A 177 7.67 22.87 -5.70
N TYR A 178 7.22 21.62 -5.60
CA TYR A 178 6.32 20.97 -6.57
C TYR A 178 4.86 21.08 -6.13
N ASN A 179 3.95 21.01 -7.10
CA ASN A 179 2.51 21.07 -6.83
C ASN A 179 1.94 19.64 -6.66
N PRO A 180 1.32 19.32 -5.50
CA PRO A 180 0.75 18.01 -5.25
C PRO A 180 -0.33 17.60 -6.24
N GLN A 181 -1.13 18.57 -6.73
CA GLN A 181 -2.30 18.28 -7.58
C GLN A 181 -1.93 18.13 -9.07
N THR A 182 -0.73 18.53 -9.45
CA THR A 182 -0.24 18.40 -10.83
C THR A 182 1.05 17.61 -10.88
N ASP A 183 2.15 18.08 -10.30
CA ASP A 183 3.45 17.44 -10.43
C ASP A 183 3.48 16.04 -9.79
N GLU A 184 2.98 15.92 -8.56
CA GLU A 184 2.99 14.63 -7.86
C GLU A 184 1.97 13.65 -8.46
N VAL A 185 0.79 14.13 -8.88
CA VAL A 185 -0.21 13.30 -9.58
C VAL A 185 0.31 12.84 -10.94
N ASN A 186 1.01 13.70 -11.68
CA ASN A 186 1.65 13.32 -12.94
C ASN A 186 2.72 12.25 -12.74
N ASP A 187 3.48 12.31 -11.65
CA ASP A 187 4.44 11.26 -11.29
C ASP A 187 3.74 9.91 -11.07
N ALA A 188 2.62 9.90 -10.38
CA ALA A 188 1.83 8.68 -10.15
C ALA A 188 1.27 8.11 -11.46
N LEU A 189 0.72 8.95 -12.35
CA LEU A 189 0.18 8.54 -13.64
C LEU A 189 1.28 8.04 -14.58
N GLN A 190 2.42 8.71 -14.61
CA GLN A 190 3.58 8.28 -15.38
C GLN A 190 4.15 6.95 -14.88
N ALA A 191 4.16 6.72 -13.56
CA ALA A 191 4.57 5.46 -12.97
C ALA A 191 3.68 4.30 -13.47
N ILE A 192 2.36 4.49 -13.50
CA ILE A 192 1.42 3.48 -14.02
C ILE A 192 1.71 3.17 -15.49
N ARG A 193 1.94 4.20 -16.33
CA ARG A 193 2.30 4.01 -17.75
C ARG A 193 3.60 3.26 -17.90
N LEU A 194 4.61 3.62 -17.14
CA LEU A 194 5.93 3.02 -17.20
C LEU A 194 5.88 1.54 -16.79
N VAL A 195 5.18 1.20 -15.70
CA VAL A 195 4.97 -0.19 -15.28
C VAL A 195 4.22 -0.98 -16.35
N ARG A 196 3.20 -0.39 -16.96
CA ARG A 196 2.44 -1.04 -18.05
C ARG A 196 3.28 -1.23 -19.31
N ALA A 197 4.17 -0.30 -19.65
CA ALA A 197 5.09 -0.41 -20.75
C ALA A 197 6.07 -1.57 -20.60
N TYR A 198 6.61 -1.78 -19.40
CA TYR A 198 7.55 -2.84 -19.07
C TYR A 198 6.87 -4.11 -18.50
N ALA A 199 5.55 -4.22 -18.60
CA ALA A 199 4.79 -5.31 -17.99
C ALA A 199 5.29 -6.69 -18.43
N ARG A 200 5.62 -6.86 -19.71
CA ARG A 200 6.16 -8.12 -20.27
C ARG A 200 7.50 -8.51 -19.65
N GLU A 201 8.43 -7.56 -19.57
CA GLU A 201 9.78 -7.76 -19.03
C GLU A 201 9.73 -8.17 -17.55
N TRP A 202 8.82 -7.58 -16.80
CA TRP A 202 8.64 -7.85 -15.37
C TRP A 202 7.62 -8.94 -15.06
N ARG A 203 7.05 -9.58 -16.10
CA ARG A 203 6.01 -10.61 -15.95
C ARG A 203 4.80 -10.11 -15.18
N ILE A 204 4.45 -8.85 -15.38
CA ILE A 204 3.25 -8.19 -14.89
C ILE A 204 2.17 -8.32 -15.97
N ASP A 205 0.93 -8.53 -15.56
CA ASP A 205 -0.23 -8.46 -16.45
C ASP A 205 -0.62 -6.98 -16.62
N PRO A 206 -0.60 -6.43 -17.85
CA PRO A 206 -0.89 -5.02 -18.09
C PRO A 206 -2.31 -4.58 -17.68
N ASN A 207 -3.20 -5.54 -17.40
CA ASN A 207 -4.57 -5.32 -16.94
C ASN A 207 -4.75 -5.54 -15.42
N LYS A 208 -3.65 -5.63 -14.68
CA LYS A 208 -3.63 -5.84 -13.22
C LYS A 208 -2.67 -4.90 -12.50
N ILE A 209 -2.55 -3.67 -12.97
CA ILE A 209 -1.66 -2.65 -12.44
C ILE A 209 -2.49 -1.59 -11.72
N GLY A 210 -2.30 -1.44 -10.42
CA GLY A 210 -2.99 -0.42 -9.64
C GLY A 210 -2.05 0.38 -8.75
N ILE A 211 -2.63 1.37 -8.09
CA ILE A 211 -1.92 2.25 -7.17
C ILE A 211 -2.54 2.14 -5.77
N MET A 212 -1.70 2.02 -4.76
CA MET A 212 -2.09 2.11 -3.36
C MET A 212 -1.33 3.25 -2.71
N GLY A 213 -2.06 4.19 -2.12
CA GLY A 213 -1.46 5.32 -1.46
C GLY A 213 -1.83 5.39 0.01
N PHE A 214 -1.00 6.10 0.78
CA PHE A 214 -1.12 6.30 2.22
C PHE A 214 -1.10 7.78 2.54
N SER A 215 -2.06 8.30 3.30
CA SER A 215 -2.11 9.72 3.68
C SER A 215 -2.03 10.64 2.44
N ALA A 216 -1.02 11.48 2.34
CA ALA A 216 -0.75 12.28 1.14
C ALA A 216 -0.59 11.43 -0.13
N GLY A 217 0.01 10.23 -0.05
CA GLY A 217 0.08 9.30 -1.16
C GLY A 217 -1.28 8.75 -1.57
N ALA A 218 -2.23 8.63 -0.62
CA ALA A 218 -3.61 8.24 -0.94
C ALA A 218 -4.39 9.37 -1.64
N GLU A 219 -4.05 10.63 -1.39
CA GLU A 219 -4.53 11.77 -2.20
C GLU A 219 -4.09 11.58 -3.66
N LEU A 220 -2.82 11.17 -3.90
CA LEU A 220 -2.33 10.90 -5.25
C LEU A 220 -3.05 9.70 -5.88
N ALA A 221 -3.27 8.62 -5.15
CA ALA A 221 -3.98 7.45 -5.65
C ALA A 221 -5.44 7.77 -6.03
N ALA A 222 -6.13 8.56 -5.18
CA ALA A 222 -7.49 9.02 -5.45
C ALA A 222 -7.55 9.94 -6.68
N ALA A 223 -6.59 10.85 -6.82
CA ALA A 223 -6.49 11.73 -7.97
C ALA A 223 -6.16 10.97 -9.26
N ALA A 224 -5.20 10.05 -9.22
CA ALA A 224 -4.82 9.23 -10.38
C ALA A 224 -5.99 8.38 -10.91
N ALA A 225 -6.87 7.91 -10.00
CA ALA A 225 -8.04 7.12 -10.38
C ALA A 225 -9.06 7.90 -11.24
N VAL A 226 -8.99 9.23 -11.29
CA VAL A 226 -9.92 10.07 -12.06
C VAL A 226 -9.22 10.97 -13.09
N ALA A 227 -7.94 11.30 -12.92
CA ALA A 227 -7.21 12.23 -13.77
C ALA A 227 -6.55 11.58 -15.01
N PHE A 228 -6.52 10.24 -15.10
CA PHE A 228 -5.81 9.50 -16.16
C PHE A 228 -6.29 9.86 -17.57
N VAL A 229 -7.57 10.19 -17.76
CA VAL A 229 -8.12 10.51 -19.08
C VAL A 229 -7.48 11.77 -19.66
N ASP A 230 -7.37 12.83 -18.86
CA ASP A 230 -6.77 14.09 -19.31
C ASP A 230 -5.25 13.92 -19.49
N PHE A 231 -4.60 13.17 -18.62
CA PHE A 231 -3.17 12.86 -18.75
C PHE A 231 -2.87 12.06 -20.02
N ASP A 232 -3.65 11.01 -20.31
CA ASP A 232 -3.48 10.18 -21.51
C ASP A 232 -3.78 10.97 -22.80
N LYS A 233 -4.82 11.85 -22.78
CA LYS A 233 -5.20 12.70 -23.90
C LYS A 233 -4.12 13.72 -24.27
N ASN A 234 -3.42 14.26 -23.28
CA ASN A 234 -2.34 15.22 -23.48
C ASN A 234 -1.01 14.56 -23.87
N GLY A 235 -1.01 13.21 -24.10
CA GLY A 235 0.15 12.44 -24.55
C GLY A 235 1.16 12.10 -23.46
N GLY A 236 1.08 12.75 -22.30
CA GLY A 236 2.10 12.60 -21.24
C GLY A 236 3.46 13.13 -21.68
N PRO A 237 4.48 12.99 -20.86
CA PRO A 237 5.81 13.57 -21.07
C PRO A 237 6.78 12.76 -21.92
N ASP A 238 6.38 11.57 -22.37
CA ASP A 238 7.27 10.63 -23.04
C ASP A 238 6.56 10.00 -24.24
N ASP A 239 6.94 10.45 -25.43
CA ASP A 239 6.38 9.95 -26.70
C ASP A 239 6.59 8.44 -26.90
N ARG A 240 7.60 7.84 -26.27
CA ARG A 240 7.84 6.39 -26.31
C ARG A 240 6.73 5.60 -25.64
N LEU A 241 5.97 6.25 -24.75
CA LEU A 241 4.83 5.67 -24.06
C LEU A 241 3.48 6.10 -24.68
N ALA A 242 3.51 6.70 -25.86
CA ALA A 242 2.29 7.09 -26.57
C ALA A 242 1.35 5.89 -26.75
N GLY A 243 0.07 6.10 -26.45
CA GLY A 243 -0.95 5.04 -26.53
C GLY A 243 -0.98 4.06 -25.36
N ILE A 244 -0.05 4.15 -24.40
CA ILE A 244 -0.10 3.37 -23.16
C ILE A 244 -0.92 4.15 -22.12
N SER A 245 -1.98 3.53 -21.61
CA SER A 245 -2.85 4.17 -20.63
C SER A 245 -2.23 4.29 -19.24
N SER A 246 -2.42 5.43 -18.61
CA SER A 246 -2.10 5.67 -17.20
C SER A 246 -3.23 5.26 -16.24
N ARG A 247 -4.34 4.70 -16.75
CA ARG A 247 -5.46 4.25 -15.93
C ARG A 247 -5.00 3.16 -14.97
N PRO A 248 -5.17 3.32 -13.64
CA PRO A 248 -4.97 2.21 -12.73
C PRO A 248 -6.11 1.18 -12.87
N ASP A 249 -5.82 -0.11 -12.71
CA ASP A 249 -6.84 -1.16 -12.77
C ASP A 249 -7.56 -1.33 -11.42
N PHE A 250 -6.99 -0.78 -10.36
CA PHE A 250 -7.59 -0.61 -9.03
C PHE A 250 -6.90 0.53 -8.27
N ALA A 251 -7.57 1.06 -7.25
CA ALA A 251 -7.00 2.05 -6.34
C ALA A 251 -7.15 1.61 -4.88
N GLY A 252 -6.06 1.65 -4.11
CA GLY A 252 -6.04 1.55 -2.66
C GLY A 252 -5.89 2.94 -2.05
N ILE A 253 -6.83 3.37 -1.23
CA ILE A 253 -6.91 4.72 -0.66
C ILE A 253 -6.91 4.59 0.86
N ILE A 254 -5.71 4.69 1.46
CA ILE A 254 -5.49 4.36 2.87
C ILE A 254 -5.30 5.65 3.68
N TYR A 255 -6.20 5.93 4.63
CA TYR A 255 -6.27 7.17 5.43
C TYR A 255 -5.92 8.43 4.61
N PRO A 256 -6.73 8.73 3.55
CA PRO A 256 -6.35 9.68 2.51
C PRO A 256 -6.22 11.12 2.99
N GLY A 257 -5.35 11.90 2.33
CA GLY A 257 -5.40 13.36 2.31
C GLY A 257 -6.67 13.88 1.61
N PRO A 258 -6.78 15.20 1.37
CA PRO A 258 -7.96 15.81 0.79
C PRO A 258 -8.44 15.15 -0.50
N SER A 259 -9.71 14.76 -0.52
CA SER A 259 -10.35 14.14 -1.68
C SER A 259 -10.33 15.08 -2.90
N PRO A 260 -10.22 14.56 -4.15
CA PRO A 260 -10.48 15.34 -5.36
C PRO A 260 -11.88 15.96 -5.38
N PHE A 261 -12.81 15.40 -4.60
CA PHE A 261 -14.20 15.85 -4.48
C PHE A 261 -14.48 16.66 -3.21
N ALA A 262 -13.43 17.14 -2.52
CA ALA A 262 -13.58 17.99 -1.35
C ALA A 262 -14.35 19.28 -1.69
N PRO A 263 -15.19 19.82 -0.77
CA PRO A 263 -16.06 20.99 -1.04
C PRO A 263 -15.32 22.25 -1.47
N ASN A 264 -14.05 22.38 -1.11
CA ASN A 264 -13.19 23.53 -1.46
C ASN A 264 -12.39 23.32 -2.75
N ARG A 265 -12.66 22.25 -3.51
CA ARG A 265 -12.04 21.94 -4.81
C ARG A 265 -13.09 21.94 -5.91
N THR A 266 -12.67 22.25 -7.13
CA THR A 266 -13.49 21.97 -8.31
C THR A 266 -13.43 20.46 -8.57
N PRO A 267 -14.56 19.72 -8.43
CA PRO A 267 -14.52 18.27 -8.60
C PRO A 267 -14.16 17.93 -10.06
N PRO A 268 -13.22 17.01 -10.28
CA PRO A 268 -12.93 16.53 -11.62
C PRO A 268 -14.11 15.69 -12.15
N PRO A 269 -14.30 15.59 -13.47
CA PRO A 269 -15.25 14.65 -14.04
C PRO A 269 -14.81 13.23 -13.71
N ILE A 270 -15.75 12.38 -13.27
CA ILE A 270 -15.46 10.98 -13.01
C ILE A 270 -15.51 10.21 -14.35
N PRO A 271 -14.40 9.57 -14.77
CA PRO A 271 -14.38 8.80 -16.01
C PRO A 271 -15.36 7.62 -15.96
N ARG A 272 -15.98 7.29 -17.10
CA ARG A 272 -16.89 6.13 -17.18
C ARG A 272 -16.21 4.80 -16.83
N ASN A 273 -14.94 4.68 -17.10
CA ASN A 273 -14.12 3.51 -16.78
C ASN A 273 -13.25 3.72 -15.54
N VAL A 274 -13.72 4.54 -14.57
CA VAL A 274 -13.06 4.71 -13.29
C VAL A 274 -12.81 3.34 -12.64
N PRO A 275 -11.62 3.12 -12.03
CA PRO A 275 -11.31 1.82 -11.45
C PRO A 275 -12.08 1.55 -10.16
N PRO A 276 -12.24 0.27 -9.75
CA PRO A 276 -12.68 -0.08 -8.42
C PRO A 276 -11.72 0.47 -7.37
N ALA A 277 -12.22 0.77 -6.17
CA ALA A 277 -11.42 1.35 -5.10
C ALA A 277 -11.66 0.66 -3.76
N PHE A 278 -10.57 0.39 -3.05
CA PHE A 278 -10.58 -0.02 -1.64
C PHE A 278 -10.17 1.17 -0.78
N ILE A 279 -11.01 1.56 0.17
CA ILE A 279 -10.83 2.76 1.00
C ILE A 279 -10.82 2.34 2.46
N THR A 280 -9.87 2.84 3.24
CA THR A 280 -9.87 2.58 4.68
C THR A 280 -9.22 3.72 5.46
N CYS A 281 -9.72 3.95 6.68
CA CYS A 281 -9.16 4.94 7.60
C CYS A 281 -9.62 4.68 9.05
N GLY A 282 -9.05 5.42 9.98
CA GLY A 282 -9.62 5.56 11.32
C GLY A 282 -10.92 6.35 11.30
N GLY A 283 -11.70 6.23 12.36
CA GLY A 283 -12.96 6.95 12.53
C GLY A 283 -12.80 8.19 13.41
N SER A 284 -13.35 8.12 14.62
CA SER A 284 -13.32 9.24 15.58
C SER A 284 -11.91 9.65 16.02
N GLY A 285 -10.95 8.73 15.99
CA GLY A 285 -9.53 9.01 16.26
C GLY A 285 -8.78 9.66 15.10
N ASP A 286 -9.38 9.67 13.90
CA ASP A 286 -8.81 10.24 12.68
C ASP A 286 -9.88 10.91 11.81
N ARG A 287 -10.65 11.78 12.43
CA ARG A 287 -11.87 12.37 11.85
C ARG A 287 -11.63 13.07 10.51
N VAL A 288 -10.51 13.75 10.36
CA VAL A 288 -10.21 14.54 9.14
C VAL A 288 -10.07 13.63 7.93
N HIS A 289 -9.27 12.56 8.07
CA HIS A 289 -9.05 11.61 6.98
C HIS A 289 -10.32 10.76 6.71
N ALA A 290 -11.11 10.48 7.75
CA ALA A 290 -12.41 9.83 7.59
C ALA A 290 -13.37 10.66 6.71
N VAL A 291 -13.44 11.98 6.91
CA VAL A 291 -14.28 12.86 6.09
C VAL A 291 -13.82 12.82 4.63
N TRP A 292 -12.53 12.93 4.35
CA TRP A 292 -12.00 12.87 2.99
C TRP A 292 -12.22 11.49 2.32
N ALA A 293 -12.13 10.41 3.09
CA ALA A 293 -12.49 9.07 2.59
C ALA A 293 -13.97 8.98 2.20
N ILE A 294 -14.86 9.51 3.06
CA ILE A 294 -16.32 9.54 2.82
C ILE A 294 -16.66 10.38 1.59
N GLU A 295 -16.01 11.54 1.39
CA GLU A 295 -16.22 12.38 0.21
C GLU A 295 -15.92 11.62 -1.09
N TYR A 296 -14.78 10.93 -1.17
CA TYR A 296 -14.44 10.10 -2.32
C TYR A 296 -15.45 8.96 -2.52
N PHE A 297 -15.75 8.22 -1.45
CA PHE A 297 -16.69 7.11 -1.50
C PHE A 297 -18.08 7.57 -1.97
N THR A 298 -18.58 8.68 -1.43
CA THR A 298 -19.89 9.23 -1.80
C THR A 298 -19.94 9.64 -3.27
N ALA A 299 -18.88 10.25 -3.79
CA ALA A 299 -18.79 10.61 -5.21
C ALA A 299 -18.86 9.38 -6.13
N MET A 300 -18.19 8.29 -5.76
CA MET A 300 -18.24 7.02 -6.51
C MET A 300 -19.63 6.36 -6.43
N LEU A 301 -20.25 6.36 -5.24
CA LEU A 301 -21.59 5.81 -5.06
C LEU A 301 -22.66 6.57 -5.84
N ALA A 302 -22.54 7.90 -5.93
CA ALA A 302 -23.51 8.74 -6.62
C ALA A 302 -23.73 8.34 -8.09
N ILE A 303 -22.72 7.72 -8.71
CA ILE A 303 -22.80 7.20 -10.08
C ILE A 303 -22.73 5.68 -10.16
N SER A 304 -22.84 4.99 -9.01
CA SER A 304 -22.86 3.52 -8.92
C SER A 304 -21.61 2.83 -9.48
N VAL A 305 -20.43 3.38 -9.21
CA VAL A 305 -19.16 2.73 -9.60
C VAL A 305 -19.06 1.34 -8.97
N PRO A 306 -18.78 0.28 -9.73
CA PRO A 306 -18.73 -1.08 -9.20
C PRO A 306 -17.51 -1.31 -8.30
N ASN A 307 -17.70 -2.18 -7.30
CA ASN A 307 -16.62 -2.69 -6.45
C ASN A 307 -15.86 -1.61 -5.66
N VAL A 308 -16.53 -0.52 -5.29
CA VAL A 308 -16.00 0.44 -4.32
C VAL A 308 -16.32 -0.06 -2.92
N GLU A 309 -15.30 -0.29 -2.12
CA GLU A 309 -15.42 -0.81 -0.76
C GLU A 309 -14.75 0.13 0.23
N MET A 310 -15.40 0.41 1.38
CA MET A 310 -14.87 1.30 2.40
C MET A 310 -15.00 0.70 3.80
N HIS A 311 -13.93 0.83 4.59
CA HIS A 311 -13.88 0.44 6.01
C HIS A 311 -13.40 1.59 6.89
N ILE A 312 -14.18 1.95 7.90
CA ILE A 312 -13.83 2.95 8.91
C ILE A 312 -13.71 2.26 10.26
N TYR A 313 -12.54 2.32 10.86
CA TYR A 313 -12.22 1.64 12.11
C TYR A 313 -12.37 2.60 13.29
N GLY A 314 -13.43 2.50 14.04
CA GLY A 314 -13.87 3.27 15.20
C GLY A 314 -12.88 4.31 15.77
N ASN A 315 -12.00 3.89 16.65
CA ASN A 315 -10.99 4.75 17.29
C ASN A 315 -9.62 4.72 16.58
N GLY A 316 -9.55 4.17 15.36
CA GLY A 316 -8.33 4.19 14.56
C GLY A 316 -7.77 5.61 14.44
N ARG A 317 -6.44 5.76 14.56
CA ARG A 317 -5.74 7.05 14.50
C ARG A 317 -4.90 7.15 13.24
N HIS A 318 -4.63 8.38 12.82
CA HIS A 318 -3.68 8.60 11.74
C HIS A 318 -2.27 8.26 12.22
N PRO A 319 -1.46 7.53 11.43
CA PRO A 319 -0.06 7.27 11.76
C PRO A 319 0.71 8.57 12.04
N GLY A 320 1.49 8.57 13.12
CA GLY A 320 2.27 9.76 13.51
C GLY A 320 1.48 10.84 14.25
N ASP A 321 0.21 10.57 14.64
CA ASP A 321 -0.55 11.50 15.51
C ASP A 321 0.15 11.64 16.87
N PRO A 322 0.56 12.87 17.26
CA PRO A 322 1.21 13.10 18.55
C PRO A 322 0.30 12.88 19.78
N LEU A 323 -1.02 12.78 19.57
CA LEU A 323 -1.98 12.43 20.62
C LEU A 323 -2.11 10.91 20.82
N SER A 324 -1.46 10.09 19.98
CA SER A 324 -1.28 8.68 20.28
C SER A 324 -0.46 8.56 21.57
N ASP A 325 -0.76 7.55 22.38
CA ASP A 325 -0.22 7.27 23.72
C ASP A 325 1.32 7.08 23.82
N GLY A 326 2.08 7.67 22.92
CA GLY A 326 3.54 7.53 22.84
C GLY A 326 3.99 6.24 22.17
N SER A 327 3.09 5.35 21.79
CA SER A 327 3.40 4.29 20.84
C SER A 327 3.69 4.95 19.50
N HIS A 328 4.88 4.77 18.97
CA HIS A 328 5.27 5.26 17.66
C HIS A 328 4.41 4.56 16.61
N MET A 329 3.28 5.18 16.27
CA MET A 329 2.47 4.73 15.15
C MET A 329 3.27 5.00 13.87
N THR A 330 3.71 3.94 13.27
CA THR A 330 4.62 4.00 12.14
C THR A 330 3.89 3.96 10.80
N GLY A 331 2.56 3.83 10.81
CA GLY A 331 1.76 3.66 9.61
C GLY A 331 1.93 2.31 8.90
N GLY A 332 1.14 2.07 7.90
CA GLY A 332 1.24 0.87 7.07
C GLY A 332 0.99 -0.42 7.85
N LEU A 333 1.83 -1.44 7.65
CA LEU A 333 1.70 -2.76 8.29
C LEU A 333 2.08 -2.79 9.76
N THR A 334 2.84 -1.82 10.23
CA THR A 334 3.39 -1.82 11.59
C THR A 334 2.47 -1.15 12.60
N ASP A 335 1.41 -0.51 12.14
CA ASP A 335 0.39 0.12 12.99
C ASP A 335 -0.56 -0.90 13.65
N ARG A 336 0.02 -1.88 14.33
CA ARG A 336 -0.73 -2.97 14.99
C ARG A 336 -1.21 -2.59 16.39
N ASN A 337 -0.69 -1.54 16.97
CA ASN A 337 -1.13 -1.04 18.26
C ASN A 337 -2.52 -0.40 18.19
N ASN A 338 -2.99 -0.12 16.99
CA ASN A 338 -4.29 0.48 16.72
C ASN A 338 -5.26 -0.58 16.17
N THR A 339 -5.48 -1.62 16.93
CA THR A 339 -6.45 -2.67 16.60
C THR A 339 -7.88 -2.12 16.77
N PRO A 340 -8.79 -2.32 15.81
CA PRO A 340 -8.71 -3.23 14.66
C PRO A 340 -8.11 -2.62 13.39
N PHE A 341 -7.68 -1.34 13.39
CA PHE A 341 -7.22 -0.65 12.18
C PHE A 341 -5.99 -1.33 11.55
N GLY A 342 -5.06 -1.83 12.34
CA GLY A 342 -3.89 -2.58 11.86
C GLY A 342 -4.19 -3.91 11.14
N SER A 343 -5.46 -4.27 10.93
CA SER A 343 -5.89 -5.49 10.21
C SER A 343 -6.43 -5.23 8.80
N TRP A 344 -6.54 -3.98 8.36
CA TRP A 344 -7.14 -3.59 7.08
C TRP A 344 -6.49 -4.27 5.87
N GLN A 345 -5.19 -4.53 5.92
CA GLN A 345 -4.43 -5.14 4.83
C GLN A 345 -4.92 -6.55 4.47
N PHE A 346 -5.43 -7.31 5.45
CA PHE A 346 -5.99 -8.63 5.19
C PHE A 346 -7.35 -8.53 4.48
N ARG A 347 -8.16 -7.54 4.85
CA ARG A 347 -9.41 -7.27 4.12
C ARG A 347 -9.15 -6.79 2.69
N PHE A 348 -8.10 -5.99 2.49
CA PHE A 348 -7.66 -5.63 1.15
C PHE A 348 -7.31 -6.87 0.30
N ILE A 349 -6.60 -7.84 0.86
CA ILE A 349 -6.25 -9.08 0.16
C ILE A 349 -7.51 -9.91 -0.17
N ASP A 350 -8.51 -9.95 0.69
CA ASP A 350 -9.78 -10.62 0.40
C ASP A 350 -10.52 -9.93 -0.74
N TRP A 351 -10.66 -8.61 -0.68
CA TRP A 351 -11.23 -7.80 -1.77
C TRP A 351 -10.46 -8.01 -3.09
N PHE A 352 -9.15 -8.05 -3.02
CA PHE A 352 -8.26 -8.24 -4.17
C PHE A 352 -8.44 -9.63 -4.79
N ARG A 353 -8.64 -10.65 -3.96
CA ARG A 353 -8.96 -12.02 -4.37
C ARG A 353 -10.34 -12.11 -5.01
N ASP A 354 -11.35 -11.52 -4.37
CA ASP A 354 -12.74 -11.53 -4.84
C ASP A 354 -12.88 -10.89 -6.21
N LEU A 355 -12.07 -9.87 -6.49
CA LEU A 355 -12.04 -9.17 -7.78
C LEU A 355 -11.16 -9.87 -8.84
N GLY A 356 -10.48 -10.96 -8.50
CA GLY A 356 -9.73 -11.79 -9.45
C GLY A 356 -8.30 -11.34 -9.70
N PHE A 357 -7.75 -10.38 -8.95
CA PHE A 357 -6.37 -9.92 -9.13
C PHE A 357 -5.33 -10.98 -8.74
N LEU A 358 -5.66 -11.91 -7.83
CA LEU A 358 -4.78 -13.02 -7.43
C LEU A 358 -4.87 -14.24 -8.38
N GLN A 359 -5.62 -14.17 -9.46
CA GLN A 359 -5.64 -15.21 -10.49
C GLN A 359 -4.36 -15.18 -11.32
N LYS A 360 -4.10 -16.26 -12.07
CA LYS A 360 -2.94 -16.36 -12.96
C LYS A 360 -2.91 -15.20 -13.98
N PRO A 361 -1.71 -14.80 -14.45
CA PRO A 361 -1.59 -13.81 -15.53
C PRO A 361 -2.41 -14.21 -16.78
N GLY A 362 -2.98 -13.22 -17.45
CA GLY A 362 -3.79 -13.42 -18.66
C GLY A 362 -5.23 -13.87 -18.42
N VAL A 363 -5.64 -14.08 -17.17
CA VAL A 363 -7.04 -14.31 -16.82
C VAL A 363 -7.71 -12.97 -16.57
N GLU A 364 -8.77 -12.68 -17.33
CA GLU A 364 -9.56 -11.45 -17.16
C GLU A 364 -10.17 -11.40 -15.75
N THR A 365 -9.91 -10.31 -15.04
CA THR A 365 -10.38 -10.12 -13.67
C THR A 365 -11.89 -9.88 -13.62
N LYS A 366 -12.54 -10.23 -12.50
CA LYS A 366 -13.91 -9.82 -12.23
C LYS A 366 -14.04 -8.30 -12.26
N ALA A 367 -13.05 -7.59 -11.71
CA ALA A 367 -12.99 -6.13 -11.74
C ALA A 367 -13.11 -5.56 -13.15
N ALA A 368 -12.36 -6.11 -14.12
CA ALA A 368 -12.40 -5.66 -15.51
C ALA A 368 -13.79 -5.90 -16.15
N LYS A 369 -14.38 -7.06 -15.91
CA LYS A 369 -15.73 -7.40 -16.40
C LYS A 369 -16.79 -6.46 -15.83
N ASP A 370 -16.75 -6.20 -14.53
CA ASP A 370 -17.73 -5.33 -13.87
C ASP A 370 -17.62 -3.87 -14.37
N VAL A 371 -16.39 -3.36 -14.56
CA VAL A 371 -16.16 -2.03 -15.15
C VAL A 371 -16.67 -1.98 -16.60
N ALA A 372 -16.40 -3.01 -17.41
CA ALA A 372 -16.88 -3.08 -18.79
C ALA A 372 -18.43 -3.07 -18.85
N ALA A 373 -19.09 -3.83 -18.00
CA ALA A 373 -20.55 -3.84 -17.89
C ALA A 373 -21.10 -2.47 -17.46
N PHE A 374 -20.47 -1.81 -16.50
CA PHE A 374 -20.84 -0.46 -16.05
C PHE A 374 -20.75 0.57 -17.19
N VAL A 375 -19.65 0.54 -17.96
CA VAL A 375 -19.45 1.43 -19.13
C VAL A 375 -20.57 1.23 -20.17
N GLN A 376 -20.93 -0.03 -20.46
CA GLN A 376 -21.99 -0.37 -21.40
C GLN A 376 -23.37 0.15 -20.94
N GLN A 377 -23.73 -0.04 -19.66
CA GLN A 377 -25.00 0.43 -19.09
C GLN A 377 -25.10 1.96 -19.14
N ALA A 378 -24.04 2.67 -18.77
CA ALA A 378 -24.00 4.13 -18.85
C ALA A 378 -24.13 4.65 -20.29
N GLY A 379 -23.62 3.92 -21.29
CA GLY A 379 -23.79 4.24 -22.71
C GLY A 379 -25.20 3.99 -23.23
N ALA A 380 -25.90 3.01 -22.71
CA ALA A 380 -27.28 2.72 -23.08
C ALA A 380 -28.30 3.73 -22.52
N ALA A 381 -28.06 4.25 -21.31
CA ALA A 381 -28.94 5.24 -20.66
C ALA A 381 -28.88 6.64 -21.30
N GLN A 382 -27.93 6.90 -22.21
CA GLN A 382 -27.76 8.18 -22.92
C GLN A 382 -28.29 8.15 -24.37
N ARG A 383 -28.81 7.02 -24.85
CA ARG A 383 -29.47 6.87 -26.14
C ARG A 383 -30.97 6.87 -25.97
#